data_99553988992dc7e749333fc3340acdc0
#
_entry.id   99553988992dc7e749333fc3340acdc0
#
_cell.length_a   1.000
_cell.length_b   1.000
_cell.length_c   1.000
_cell.angle_alpha   90.00
_cell.angle_beta   90.00
_cell.angle_gamma   90.00
#
_symmetry.space_group_name_H-M   'P 1'
#
loop_
_entity.id
_entity.type
_entity.pdbx_description
1 polymer ?
#
loop_
_entity_poly.entity_id
_entity_poly.type
_entity_poly.pdbx_seq_one_letter_code
_entity_poly.pdbx_strand_id
1 'polypeptide(L)'
;MKCLLTYFSLISLSSLAVAVAAEKEVKPIIAVYDLEGAISETGKSEQGMLDFSFDPSRPPTLLDLTRSLEKAAADVAVKAVVVDADHAQMDFSQLQEIRKQLLAVRKAGKDVWVYSEHVSNRTALLGSAANHFTLMPEADCDFQGIHAESLYFKGLLDKLGVRADVIHIGDFKSFGENYYRTGPSDYALKQEEKLISSIYEQIVQQVAEGRKLKPNQVQAIIDDGALTPKRAVEAKLADELMYRTDLVKKLQEVYGEDADFNRSYELPDLDGPEINGVMDIFKLMFNDSDKGKFRKDFIAVVALDGDITEESVAPVRTQILKLAKEEKAKALVLRVNSPGGSALASEVLWEATDEWNATGKPFIVSMGGVAASGGYYVSSSAKRIFAEAGTITGSIGVVGMKFVIGEALEKMGITTHTIQRGKNAGAMSVMRGFSEEEAKLVRDSMTEVYGTFKKRVADGRGKALKGDLESLAGGRVYSGKDALEIGLIDEIGGLQQAISYAAKEAEMVKPEVKLLPEPKSGLEGLFASPDSEDDEEIIRASLIPDASMRVRAMLKSTGVLETLPEPARAAVSKLASRMQAFRKTQVLLLAPDLHLK
;
A
#
# COMPACT_ATOMS: atom_id res chain seq x y z
N MET A 1 -22.77 -100.33 24.48
CA MET A 1 -23.41 -99.25 25.24
C MET A 1 -22.55 -97.97 25.02
N LYS A 2 -23.14 -96.95 24.42
CA LYS A 2 -22.75 -95.58 24.34
C LYS A 2 -21.54 -95.21 23.47
N CYS A 3 -21.87 -94.72 22.31
CA CYS A 3 -21.52 -93.58 21.51
C CYS A 3 -20.67 -92.55 22.17
N LEU A 4 -19.59 -92.15 21.48
CA LEU A 4 -19.09 -90.77 21.52
C LEU A 4 -18.75 -90.32 20.08
N LEU A 5 -19.53 -89.36 19.60
CA LEU A 5 -19.29 -88.62 18.34
C LEU A 5 -18.20 -87.59 18.55
N THR A 6 -17.22 -87.64 17.67
CA THR A 6 -16.19 -86.62 17.59
C THR A 6 -16.58 -85.61 16.50
N TYR A 7 -16.84 -84.34 16.88
CA TYR A 7 -17.05 -83.26 15.98
C TYR A 7 -15.70 -82.69 15.57
N PHE A 8 -15.42 -82.72 14.29
CA PHE A 8 -14.33 -81.96 13.69
C PHE A 8 -14.83 -80.53 13.36
N SER A 9 -14.31 -79.54 14.06
CA SER A 9 -14.52 -78.13 13.70
C SER A 9 -13.48 -77.70 12.68
N LEU A 10 -13.94 -77.40 11.46
CA LEU A 10 -13.17 -76.69 10.49
C LEU A 10 -13.07 -75.21 10.94
N ILE A 11 -11.86 -74.77 11.29
CA ILE A 11 -11.54 -73.36 11.46
C ILE A 11 -11.16 -72.84 10.06
N SER A 12 -12.08 -72.09 9.45
CA SER A 12 -11.78 -71.28 8.25
C SER A 12 -10.92 -70.07 8.64
N LEU A 13 -9.65 -70.09 8.26
CA LEU A 13 -8.82 -68.86 8.27
C LEU A 13 -9.37 -67.93 7.22
N SER A 14 -10.18 -67.00 7.63
CA SER A 14 -10.46 -65.79 6.82
C SER A 14 -9.23 -64.86 6.90
N SER A 15 -8.41 -64.83 5.86
CA SER A 15 -7.37 -63.86 5.64
C SER A 15 -8.01 -62.49 5.50
N LEU A 16 -7.91 -61.67 6.56
CA LEU A 16 -8.22 -60.26 6.54
C LEU A 16 -7.14 -59.57 5.71
N ALA A 17 -7.36 -59.38 4.42
CA ALA A 17 -6.56 -58.49 3.60
C ALA A 17 -6.85 -57.09 4.07
N VAL A 18 -5.99 -56.53 4.90
CA VAL A 18 -5.94 -55.10 5.16
C VAL A 18 -5.51 -54.47 3.84
N ALA A 19 -6.48 -53.92 3.12
CA ALA A 19 -6.19 -53.01 2.01
C ALA A 19 -5.51 -51.77 2.61
N VAL A 20 -4.19 -51.75 2.60
CA VAL A 20 -3.43 -50.53 2.75
C VAL A 20 -3.81 -49.71 1.51
N ALA A 21 -4.73 -48.76 1.69
CA ALA A 21 -4.94 -47.72 0.70
C ALA A 21 -3.56 -47.08 0.47
N ALA A 22 -3.00 -47.26 -0.69
CA ALA A 22 -1.81 -46.56 -1.09
C ALA A 22 -2.15 -45.05 -0.94
N GLU A 23 -1.60 -44.43 0.08
CA GLU A 23 -1.61 -42.97 0.18
C GLU A 23 -1.07 -42.46 -1.17
N LYS A 24 -1.91 -41.74 -1.90
CA LYS A 24 -1.52 -41.14 -3.16
C LYS A 24 -0.35 -40.25 -2.80
N GLU A 25 0.85 -40.63 -3.22
CA GLU A 25 2.07 -39.89 -2.95
C GLU A 25 1.84 -38.45 -3.47
N VAL A 26 1.68 -37.52 -2.53
CA VAL A 26 1.40 -36.12 -2.85
C VAL A 26 2.71 -35.55 -3.37
N LYS A 27 2.75 -35.18 -4.64
CA LYS A 27 3.93 -34.55 -5.22
C LYS A 27 4.35 -33.35 -4.39
N PRO A 28 5.63 -33.22 -4.07
CA PRO A 28 6.12 -32.05 -3.36
C PRO A 28 5.94 -30.79 -4.22
N ILE A 29 5.40 -29.75 -3.62
CA ILE A 29 5.19 -28.45 -4.25
C ILE A 29 6.29 -27.50 -3.79
N ILE A 30 6.88 -26.80 -4.74
CA ILE A 30 7.75 -25.64 -4.52
C ILE A 30 6.95 -24.42 -5.01
N ALA A 31 6.43 -23.63 -4.07
CA ALA A 31 5.69 -22.41 -4.42
C ALA A 31 6.69 -21.30 -4.80
N VAL A 32 6.60 -20.83 -6.03
CA VAL A 32 7.53 -19.82 -6.58
C VAL A 32 6.81 -18.48 -6.69
N TYR A 33 7.36 -17.47 -6.06
CA TYR A 33 6.90 -16.09 -6.10
C TYR A 33 7.91 -15.24 -6.86
N ASP A 34 7.63 -15.04 -8.13
CA ASP A 34 8.39 -14.17 -9.03
C ASP A 34 7.68 -12.81 -9.02
N LEU A 35 8.18 -11.90 -8.18
CA LEU A 35 7.51 -10.64 -7.90
C LEU A 35 8.04 -9.56 -8.82
N GLU A 36 7.20 -9.10 -9.75
CA GLU A 36 7.51 -8.05 -10.71
C GLU A 36 6.54 -6.88 -10.59
N GLY A 37 7.06 -5.66 -10.84
CA GLY A 37 6.26 -4.45 -10.84
C GLY A 37 5.68 -4.08 -9.46
N ALA A 38 4.64 -3.25 -9.46
CA ALA A 38 4.01 -2.75 -8.25
C ALA A 38 3.09 -3.80 -7.61
N ILE A 39 3.20 -3.94 -6.29
CA ILE A 39 2.25 -4.72 -5.48
C ILE A 39 1.08 -3.80 -5.13
N SER A 40 -0.09 -4.09 -5.67
CA SER A 40 -1.29 -3.26 -5.53
C SER A 40 -2.01 -3.49 -4.20
N GLU A 41 -2.61 -2.45 -3.64
CA GLU A 41 -3.55 -2.58 -2.52
C GLU A 41 -4.98 -2.91 -3.00
N THR A 42 -5.32 -2.55 -4.24
CA THR A 42 -6.68 -2.64 -4.79
C THR A 42 -6.83 -3.60 -5.97
N GLY A 43 -5.73 -4.07 -6.55
CA GLY A 43 -5.72 -4.83 -7.81
C GLY A 43 -6.02 -4.00 -9.05
N LYS A 44 -6.10 -2.67 -8.92
CA LYS A 44 -6.19 -1.78 -10.08
C LYS A 44 -4.80 -1.62 -10.71
N SER A 45 -4.75 -1.69 -12.04
CA SER A 45 -3.54 -1.31 -12.77
C SER A 45 -3.33 0.19 -12.68
N GLU A 46 -2.09 0.63 -12.44
CA GLU A 46 -1.72 2.06 -12.53
C GLU A 46 -1.67 2.58 -13.98
N GLN A 47 -1.90 1.71 -14.95
CA GLN A 47 -1.96 2.07 -16.35
C GLN A 47 -3.10 3.06 -16.57
N GLY A 48 -2.72 4.27 -16.98
CA GLY A 48 -3.69 5.35 -17.22
C GLY A 48 -4.65 4.98 -18.36
N MET A 49 -5.87 5.53 -18.31
CA MET A 49 -6.96 5.36 -19.30
C MET A 49 -6.57 5.61 -20.78
N LEU A 50 -5.31 5.97 -21.06
CA LEU A 50 -4.76 6.17 -22.43
C LEU A 50 -3.79 5.08 -22.85
N ASP A 51 -3.58 4.06 -22.03
CA ASP A 51 -2.80 2.91 -22.42
C ASP A 51 -3.72 1.94 -23.17
N PHE A 52 -3.68 2.01 -24.50
CA PHE A 52 -4.41 1.09 -25.39
C PHE A 52 -3.77 -0.30 -25.45
N SER A 53 -2.87 -0.65 -24.55
CA SER A 53 -2.46 -2.03 -24.36
C SER A 53 -3.66 -2.77 -23.76
N PHE A 54 -4.29 -3.62 -24.57
CA PHE A 54 -5.37 -4.53 -24.15
C PHE A 54 -4.78 -5.67 -23.30
N ASP A 55 -4.03 -5.33 -22.24
CA ASP A 55 -3.57 -6.32 -21.28
C ASP A 55 -4.73 -6.60 -20.31
N PRO A 56 -5.37 -7.76 -20.37
CA PRO A 56 -6.45 -8.14 -19.49
C PRO A 56 -5.94 -8.46 -18.09
N SER A 57 -4.62 -8.58 -17.88
CA SER A 57 -4.03 -8.97 -16.61
C SER A 57 -4.19 -7.88 -15.56
N ARG A 58 -4.24 -8.28 -14.30
CA ARG A 58 -4.19 -7.39 -13.16
C ARG A 58 -2.98 -7.70 -12.28
N PRO A 59 -2.37 -6.71 -11.65
CA PRO A 59 -1.30 -6.98 -10.70
C PRO A 59 -1.84 -7.77 -9.49
N PRO A 60 -1.03 -8.66 -8.89
CA PRO A 60 -1.40 -9.30 -7.64
C PRO A 60 -1.57 -8.26 -6.54
N THR A 61 -2.57 -8.46 -5.68
CA THR A 61 -2.71 -7.60 -4.50
C THR A 61 -1.83 -8.12 -3.35
N LEU A 62 -1.48 -7.23 -2.43
CA LEU A 62 -0.80 -7.63 -1.19
C LEU A 62 -1.61 -8.70 -0.44
N LEU A 63 -2.96 -8.60 -0.47
CA LEU A 63 -3.84 -9.60 0.12
C LEU A 63 -3.72 -10.96 -0.56
N ASP A 64 -3.65 -11.00 -1.91
CA ASP A 64 -3.46 -12.25 -2.66
C ASP A 64 -2.15 -12.93 -2.26
N LEU A 65 -1.03 -12.17 -2.25
CA LEU A 65 0.29 -12.69 -1.91
C LEU A 65 0.38 -13.18 -0.46
N THR A 66 -0.09 -12.38 0.48
CA THR A 66 -0.01 -12.74 1.91
C THR A 66 -0.88 -13.96 2.23
N ARG A 67 -2.04 -14.11 1.60
CA ARG A 67 -2.91 -15.29 1.75
C ARG A 67 -2.35 -16.53 1.07
N SER A 68 -1.74 -16.39 -0.09
CA SER A 68 -1.04 -17.47 -0.76
C SER A 68 0.10 -18.01 0.12
N LEU A 69 0.93 -17.13 0.68
CA LEU A 69 2.00 -17.50 1.62
C LEU A 69 1.46 -18.16 2.91
N GLU A 70 0.32 -17.67 3.45
CA GLU A 70 -0.34 -18.29 4.60
C GLU A 70 -0.81 -19.72 4.29
N LYS A 71 -1.41 -19.94 3.11
CA LYS A 71 -1.80 -21.27 2.65
C LYS A 71 -0.59 -22.17 2.42
N ALA A 72 0.48 -21.63 1.80
CA ALA A 72 1.73 -22.38 1.61
C ALA A 72 2.34 -22.84 2.94
N ALA A 73 2.26 -22.03 4.00
CA ALA A 73 2.71 -22.42 5.34
C ALA A 73 1.88 -23.57 5.91
N ALA A 74 0.58 -23.63 5.63
CA ALA A 74 -0.34 -24.63 6.17
C ALA A 74 -0.41 -25.93 5.34
N ASP A 75 -0.12 -25.88 4.04
CA ASP A 75 -0.22 -27.03 3.13
C ASP A 75 0.94 -28.01 3.32
N VAL A 76 0.63 -29.28 3.60
CA VAL A 76 1.63 -30.34 3.78
C VAL A 76 2.35 -30.73 2.49
N ALA A 77 1.74 -30.46 1.32
CA ALA A 77 2.34 -30.70 0.00
C ALA A 77 3.46 -29.70 -0.30
N VAL A 78 3.33 -28.45 0.16
CA VAL A 78 4.37 -27.43 -0.01
C VAL A 78 5.57 -27.76 0.86
N LYS A 79 6.73 -27.93 0.24
CA LYS A 79 8.01 -28.22 0.91
C LYS A 79 8.88 -26.98 1.03
N ALA A 80 8.83 -26.14 0.00
CA ALA A 80 9.61 -24.92 -0.05
C ALA A 80 8.84 -23.76 -0.69
N VAL A 81 9.24 -22.56 -0.32
CA VAL A 81 8.85 -21.29 -0.94
C VAL A 81 10.11 -20.67 -1.52
N VAL A 82 10.05 -20.28 -2.79
CA VAL A 82 11.12 -19.56 -3.50
C VAL A 82 10.62 -18.17 -3.84
N VAL A 83 11.39 -17.14 -3.50
CA VAL A 83 11.06 -15.75 -3.79
C VAL A 83 12.16 -15.10 -4.61
N ASP A 84 11.78 -14.52 -5.72
CA ASP A 84 12.55 -13.55 -6.50
C ASP A 84 11.78 -12.21 -6.44
N ALA A 85 12.44 -11.17 -5.99
CA ALA A 85 11.82 -9.86 -5.79
C ALA A 85 12.69 -8.72 -6.33
N ASP A 86 13.65 -9.02 -7.21
CA ASP A 86 14.58 -8.02 -7.74
C ASP A 86 13.85 -6.90 -8.49
N HIS A 87 12.79 -7.25 -9.21
CA HIS A 87 12.00 -6.32 -10.02
C HIS A 87 10.71 -5.83 -9.35
N ALA A 88 10.45 -6.25 -8.11
CA ALA A 88 9.26 -5.82 -7.38
C ALA A 88 9.37 -4.36 -6.93
N GLN A 89 8.29 -3.62 -7.08
CA GLN A 89 8.14 -2.26 -6.56
C GLN A 89 7.24 -2.34 -5.31
N MET A 90 7.88 -2.36 -4.16
CA MET A 90 7.21 -2.45 -2.86
C MET A 90 7.66 -1.31 -1.97
N ASP A 91 6.73 -0.75 -1.21
CA ASP A 91 7.07 0.13 -0.11
C ASP A 91 7.62 -0.65 1.09
N PHE A 92 8.17 0.08 2.06
CA PHE A 92 8.84 -0.55 3.20
C PHE A 92 7.87 -1.35 4.08
N SER A 93 6.61 -0.95 4.20
CA SER A 93 5.62 -1.70 4.99
C SER A 93 5.21 -2.98 4.28
N GLN A 94 5.01 -2.97 2.95
CA GLN A 94 4.74 -4.17 2.16
C GLN A 94 5.87 -5.19 2.29
N LEU A 95 7.13 -4.72 2.24
CA LEU A 95 8.29 -5.57 2.49
C LEU A 95 8.25 -6.21 3.88
N GLN A 96 7.89 -5.44 4.91
CA GLN A 96 7.76 -5.95 6.28
C GLN A 96 6.63 -6.98 6.39
N GLU A 97 5.49 -6.77 5.73
CA GLU A 97 4.38 -7.72 5.70
C GLU A 97 4.77 -9.04 5.02
N ILE A 98 5.38 -8.97 3.83
CA ILE A 98 5.85 -10.18 3.11
C ILE A 98 6.93 -10.90 3.92
N ARG A 99 7.90 -10.15 4.47
CA ARG A 99 8.93 -10.72 5.35
C ARG A 99 8.34 -11.48 6.53
N LYS A 100 7.30 -10.96 7.17
CA LYS A 100 6.58 -11.66 8.26
C LYS A 100 5.95 -12.96 7.80
N GLN A 101 5.35 -12.99 6.61
CA GLN A 101 4.78 -14.21 6.05
C GLN A 101 5.87 -15.24 5.76
N LEU A 102 7.02 -14.84 5.21
CA LEU A 102 8.15 -15.75 4.99
C LEU A 102 8.67 -16.35 6.31
N LEU A 103 8.75 -15.53 7.37
CA LEU A 103 9.10 -16.03 8.71
C LEU A 103 8.05 -17.00 9.26
N ALA A 104 6.76 -16.79 8.96
CA ALA A 104 5.70 -17.72 9.35
C ALA A 104 5.80 -19.05 8.58
N VAL A 105 6.13 -19.02 7.29
CA VAL A 105 6.43 -20.21 6.47
C VAL A 105 7.60 -21.00 7.08
N ARG A 106 8.70 -20.35 7.44
CA ARG A 106 9.83 -20.98 8.15
C ARG A 106 9.40 -21.60 9.47
N LYS A 107 8.61 -20.86 10.26
CA LYS A 107 8.12 -21.35 11.57
C LYS A 107 7.21 -22.58 11.41
N ALA A 108 6.51 -22.71 10.29
CA ALA A 108 5.74 -23.90 9.94
C ALA A 108 6.59 -25.09 9.49
N GLY A 109 7.92 -24.97 9.47
CA GLY A 109 8.86 -26.04 9.11
C GLY A 109 9.06 -26.19 7.59
N LYS A 110 8.72 -25.18 6.80
CA LYS A 110 8.98 -25.15 5.35
C LYS A 110 10.27 -24.38 5.08
N ASP A 111 10.99 -24.75 4.03
CA ASP A 111 12.16 -23.98 3.62
C ASP A 111 11.76 -22.74 2.82
N VAL A 112 12.44 -21.65 3.12
CA VAL A 112 12.30 -20.38 2.40
C VAL A 112 13.63 -20.09 1.70
N TRP A 113 13.56 -19.97 0.38
CA TRP A 113 14.64 -19.59 -0.50
C TRP A 113 14.39 -18.19 -1.05
N VAL A 114 15.39 -17.33 -0.97
CA VAL A 114 15.38 -16.04 -1.67
C VAL A 114 16.54 -16.05 -2.65
N TYR A 115 16.25 -15.81 -3.92
CA TYR A 115 17.25 -15.64 -4.97
C TYR A 115 17.29 -14.17 -5.39
N SER A 116 18.48 -13.65 -5.64
CA SER A 116 18.65 -12.27 -6.06
C SER A 116 19.84 -12.11 -7.02
N GLU A 117 19.65 -11.31 -8.04
CA GLU A 117 20.67 -10.80 -8.96
C GLU A 117 21.08 -9.38 -8.60
N HIS A 118 20.38 -8.78 -7.60
CA HIS A 118 20.62 -7.42 -7.13
C HIS A 118 20.44 -7.30 -5.60
N VAL A 119 21.54 -7.12 -4.87
CA VAL A 119 21.53 -6.99 -3.41
C VAL A 119 21.23 -5.54 -3.03
N SER A 120 19.99 -5.25 -2.71
CA SER A 120 19.49 -3.96 -2.23
C SER A 120 19.00 -4.05 -0.78
N ASN A 121 18.55 -2.94 -0.21
CA ASN A 121 17.84 -2.93 1.08
C ASN A 121 16.65 -3.91 1.09
N ARG A 122 15.90 -3.97 -0.03
CA ARG A 122 14.74 -4.84 -0.21
C ARG A 122 15.12 -6.31 -0.17
N THR A 123 16.04 -6.71 -1.03
CA THR A 123 16.43 -8.11 -1.15
C THR A 123 17.20 -8.59 0.07
N ALA A 124 17.99 -7.74 0.72
CA ALA A 124 18.63 -8.04 2.01
C ALA A 124 17.60 -8.28 3.13
N LEU A 125 16.52 -7.48 3.18
CA LEU A 125 15.42 -7.68 4.14
C LEU A 125 14.68 -8.99 3.90
N LEU A 126 14.30 -9.31 2.66
CA LEU A 126 13.64 -10.57 2.33
C LEU A 126 14.57 -11.76 2.55
N GLY A 127 15.83 -11.67 2.11
CA GLY A 127 16.88 -12.67 2.35
C GLY A 127 17.13 -12.91 3.84
N SER A 128 16.93 -11.90 4.70
CA SER A 128 17.02 -12.07 6.15
C SER A 128 15.93 -12.99 6.73
N ALA A 129 14.79 -13.14 6.04
CA ALA A 129 13.73 -14.07 6.42
C ALA A 129 13.98 -15.49 5.90
N ALA A 130 14.88 -15.68 4.94
CA ALA A 130 15.09 -16.96 4.28
C ALA A 130 15.90 -17.96 5.12
N ASN A 131 15.73 -19.27 4.83
CA ASN A 131 16.67 -20.30 5.24
C ASN A 131 17.92 -20.27 4.34
N HIS A 132 17.70 -19.94 3.06
CA HIS A 132 18.71 -19.90 2.02
C HIS A 132 18.57 -18.58 1.24
N PHE A 133 19.52 -17.68 1.45
CA PHE A 133 19.64 -16.47 0.65
C PHE A 133 20.78 -16.66 -0.34
N THR A 134 20.42 -16.87 -1.59
CA THR A 134 21.32 -17.22 -2.70
C THR A 134 21.47 -16.03 -3.65
N LEU A 135 22.68 -15.70 -3.99
CA LEU A 135 23.01 -14.62 -4.92
C LEU A 135 23.56 -15.14 -6.23
N MET A 136 23.27 -14.48 -7.34
CA MET A 136 24.00 -14.68 -8.57
C MET A 136 25.48 -14.34 -8.37
N PRO A 137 26.44 -15.09 -8.94
CA PRO A 137 27.88 -14.86 -8.73
C PRO A 137 28.37 -13.45 -9.09
N GLU A 138 27.72 -12.78 -10.04
CA GLU A 138 28.04 -11.41 -10.49
C GLU A 138 26.87 -10.44 -10.18
N ALA A 139 26.13 -10.68 -9.10
CA ALA A 139 25.03 -9.81 -8.67
C ALA A 139 25.50 -8.38 -8.39
N ASP A 140 24.70 -7.41 -8.76
CA ASP A 140 24.91 -6.03 -8.34
C ASP A 140 24.64 -5.89 -6.84
N CYS A 141 25.46 -5.07 -6.15
CA CYS A 141 25.35 -4.88 -4.72
C CYS A 141 25.29 -3.39 -4.37
N ASP A 142 24.12 -2.92 -4.00
CA ASP A 142 23.85 -1.54 -3.55
C ASP A 142 23.20 -1.47 -2.15
N PHE A 143 23.49 -2.45 -1.29
CA PHE A 143 23.08 -2.42 0.11
C PHE A 143 23.90 -1.37 0.87
N GLN A 144 23.59 -0.10 0.64
CA GLN A 144 24.35 1.07 1.09
C GLN A 144 23.58 1.96 2.08
N GLY A 145 22.44 1.48 2.61
CA GLY A 145 21.61 2.23 3.54
C GLY A 145 20.55 3.10 2.84
N ILE A 146 20.19 4.21 3.47
CA ILE A 146 19.13 5.09 2.99
C ILE A 146 19.73 6.40 2.53
N HIS A 147 19.41 6.80 1.30
CA HIS A 147 19.67 8.11 0.76
C HIS A 147 18.36 8.81 0.46
N ALA A 148 18.17 10.03 0.98
CA ALA A 148 16.98 10.82 0.77
C ALA A 148 17.35 12.21 0.22
N GLU A 149 16.71 12.61 -0.86
CA GLU A 149 16.90 13.91 -1.48
C GLU A 149 15.54 14.61 -1.65
N SER A 150 15.47 15.88 -1.24
CA SER A 150 14.29 16.72 -1.41
C SER A 150 14.59 17.86 -2.40
N LEU A 151 13.75 17.98 -3.43
CA LEU A 151 13.89 19.04 -4.42
C LEU A 151 13.10 20.28 -4.00
N TYR A 152 13.74 21.46 -4.11
CA TYR A 152 13.15 22.77 -3.80
C TYR A 152 12.99 23.59 -5.07
N PHE A 153 11.76 23.95 -5.40
CA PHE A 153 11.39 24.57 -6.68
C PHE A 153 11.30 26.09 -6.62
N LYS A 154 11.44 26.72 -5.43
CA LYS A 154 11.28 28.17 -5.28
C LYS A 154 12.09 28.97 -6.32
N GLY A 155 13.37 28.65 -6.49
CA GLY A 155 14.23 29.34 -7.43
C GLY A 155 13.79 29.21 -8.91
N LEU A 156 13.21 28.07 -9.29
CA LEU A 156 12.60 27.84 -10.59
C LEU A 156 11.32 28.66 -10.74
N LEU A 157 10.45 28.60 -9.74
CA LEU A 157 9.17 29.34 -9.73
C LEU A 157 9.39 30.85 -9.81
N ASP A 158 10.35 31.39 -9.04
CA ASP A 158 10.71 32.81 -9.08
C ASP A 158 11.15 33.25 -10.50
N LYS A 159 11.99 32.45 -11.19
CA LYS A 159 12.41 32.73 -12.57
C LYS A 159 11.24 32.74 -13.54
N LEU A 160 10.26 31.89 -13.33
CA LEU A 160 9.05 31.82 -14.15
C LEU A 160 8.03 32.91 -13.81
N GLY A 161 8.21 33.66 -12.71
CA GLY A 161 7.22 34.63 -12.22
C GLY A 161 6.03 33.94 -11.56
N VAL A 162 6.24 32.73 -11.00
CA VAL A 162 5.24 31.98 -10.23
C VAL A 162 5.63 32.01 -8.77
N ARG A 163 4.66 32.19 -7.89
CA ARG A 163 4.87 32.16 -6.44
C ARG A 163 3.86 31.20 -5.77
N ALA A 164 4.31 30.43 -4.80
CA ALA A 164 3.41 29.66 -3.94
C ALA A 164 3.09 30.47 -2.67
N ASP A 165 1.83 30.80 -2.47
CA ASP A 165 1.32 31.34 -1.21
C ASP A 165 0.83 30.18 -0.37
N VAL A 166 1.57 29.84 0.71
CA VAL A 166 1.31 28.69 1.59
C VAL A 166 0.91 29.17 2.97
N ILE A 167 -0.16 28.62 3.49
CA ILE A 167 -0.61 28.78 4.88
C ILE A 167 -0.68 27.38 5.50
N HIS A 168 -0.08 27.18 6.65
CA HIS A 168 -0.14 25.92 7.38
C HIS A 168 -0.51 26.14 8.84
N ILE A 169 -1.11 25.13 9.46
CA ILE A 169 -1.40 25.07 10.89
C ILE A 169 -0.62 23.88 11.46
N GLY A 170 0.29 24.19 12.36
CA GLY A 170 1.26 23.29 12.95
C GLY A 170 2.69 23.53 12.43
N ASP A 171 3.66 23.60 13.36
CA ASP A 171 5.06 23.94 13.04
C ASP A 171 5.77 22.86 12.21
N PHE A 172 5.34 21.60 12.36
CA PHE A 172 5.88 20.45 11.63
C PHE A 172 5.11 20.14 10.33
N LYS A 173 4.08 20.94 9.98
CA LYS A 173 3.36 20.77 8.71
C LYS A 173 4.15 21.35 7.56
N SER A 174 5.23 20.70 7.20
CA SER A 174 6.23 21.15 6.22
C SER A 174 5.81 20.92 4.77
N PHE A 175 4.65 20.29 4.51
CA PHE A 175 4.13 20.16 3.16
C PHE A 175 4.02 21.54 2.48
N GLY A 176 4.60 21.66 1.28
CA GLY A 176 4.62 22.90 0.51
C GLY A 176 5.91 23.71 0.67
N GLU A 177 6.79 23.44 1.65
CA GLU A 177 8.08 24.13 1.79
C GLU A 177 8.91 24.07 0.50
N ASN A 178 8.84 22.99 -0.24
CA ASN A 178 9.50 22.79 -1.53
C ASN A 178 9.17 23.90 -2.55
N TYR A 179 8.05 24.59 -2.42
CA TYR A 179 7.60 25.60 -3.40
C TYR A 179 7.92 27.03 -2.98
N TYR A 180 8.11 27.31 -1.67
CA TYR A 180 8.37 28.68 -1.20
C TYR A 180 9.69 28.85 -0.44
N ARG A 181 10.44 27.73 -0.21
CA ARG A 181 11.77 27.75 0.41
C ARG A 181 12.81 27.18 -0.55
N THR A 182 14.08 27.44 -0.24
CA THR A 182 15.24 26.87 -0.97
C THR A 182 15.92 25.73 -0.21
N GLY A 183 15.34 25.32 0.92
CA GLY A 183 15.79 24.24 1.78
C GLY A 183 14.79 24.01 2.91
N PRO A 184 14.91 22.93 3.67
CA PRO A 184 13.99 22.59 4.76
C PRO A 184 14.01 23.63 5.89
N SER A 185 12.90 23.75 6.60
CA SER A 185 12.90 24.40 7.91
C SER A 185 13.56 23.50 8.96
N ASP A 186 13.94 24.07 10.11
CA ASP A 186 14.48 23.30 11.22
C ASP A 186 13.50 22.22 11.71
N TYR A 187 12.20 22.50 11.64
CA TYR A 187 11.16 21.55 12.01
C TYR A 187 11.05 20.39 10.99
N ALA A 188 11.10 20.72 9.68
CA ALA A 188 11.09 19.72 8.61
C ALA A 188 12.33 18.84 8.70
N LEU A 189 13.53 19.43 8.79
CA LEU A 189 14.79 18.71 8.90
C LEU A 189 14.78 17.75 10.10
N LYS A 190 14.41 18.23 11.29
CA LYS A 190 14.37 17.42 12.51
C LYS A 190 13.44 16.22 12.40
N GLN A 191 12.28 16.36 11.77
CA GLN A 191 11.35 15.24 11.63
C GLN A 191 11.79 14.26 10.55
N GLU A 192 12.37 14.74 9.44
CA GLU A 192 12.93 13.91 8.37
C GLU A 192 14.09 13.06 8.89
N GLU A 193 15.05 13.67 9.59
CA GLU A 193 16.16 12.96 10.24
C GLU A 193 15.67 11.88 11.20
N LYS A 194 14.67 12.19 12.04
CA LYS A 194 14.11 11.21 12.98
C LYS A 194 13.44 10.05 12.25
N LEU A 195 12.65 10.33 11.21
CA LEU A 195 11.94 9.31 10.46
C LEU A 195 12.92 8.39 9.70
N ILE A 196 13.90 8.98 9.00
CA ILE A 196 14.94 8.24 8.27
C ILE A 196 15.76 7.37 9.22
N SER A 197 16.16 7.94 10.37
CA SER A 197 16.91 7.17 11.40
C SER A 197 16.09 5.99 11.90
N SER A 198 14.80 6.19 12.18
CA SER A 198 13.90 5.10 12.63
C SER A 198 13.78 3.99 11.59
N ILE A 199 13.65 4.31 10.30
CA ILE A 199 13.57 3.31 9.23
C ILE A 199 14.92 2.59 9.05
N TYR A 200 16.03 3.33 9.06
CA TYR A 200 17.38 2.76 8.96
C TYR A 200 17.67 1.76 10.09
N GLU A 201 17.37 2.16 11.33
CA GLU A 201 17.50 1.27 12.48
C GLU A 201 16.69 -0.01 12.34
N GLN A 202 15.47 0.07 11.79
CA GLN A 202 14.64 -1.09 11.55
C GLN A 202 15.21 -2.02 10.49
N ILE A 203 15.78 -1.49 9.40
CA ILE A 203 16.47 -2.30 8.38
C ILE A 203 17.65 -3.03 9.02
N VAL A 204 18.53 -2.30 9.72
CA VAL A 204 19.70 -2.87 10.40
C VAL A 204 19.29 -3.97 11.38
N GLN A 205 18.28 -3.70 12.21
CA GLN A 205 17.81 -4.64 13.22
C GLN A 205 17.21 -5.91 12.60
N GLN A 206 16.33 -5.77 11.61
CA GLN A 206 15.66 -6.90 10.97
C GLN A 206 16.64 -7.79 10.19
N VAL A 207 17.63 -7.20 9.50
CA VAL A 207 18.69 -7.95 8.84
C VAL A 207 19.59 -8.65 9.88
N ALA A 208 19.96 -7.96 10.94
CA ALA A 208 20.79 -8.52 12.02
C ALA A 208 20.10 -9.74 12.68
N GLU A 209 18.83 -9.61 13.05
CA GLU A 209 18.04 -10.70 13.64
C GLU A 209 17.92 -11.90 12.69
N GLY A 210 17.56 -11.66 11.44
CA GLY A 210 17.34 -12.74 10.48
C GLY A 210 18.61 -13.48 10.10
N ARG A 211 19.72 -12.76 9.97
CA ARG A 211 21.04 -13.31 9.61
C ARG A 211 21.89 -13.71 10.83
N LYS A 212 21.36 -13.57 12.05
CA LYS A 212 22.08 -13.84 13.31
C LYS A 212 23.39 -13.06 13.42
N LEU A 213 23.37 -11.81 12.95
CA LEU A 213 24.45 -10.84 13.05
C LEU A 213 24.18 -9.86 14.20
N LYS A 214 25.19 -9.12 14.62
CA LYS A 214 25.00 -7.97 15.50
C LYS A 214 24.64 -6.74 14.65
N PRO A 215 23.84 -5.79 15.16
CA PRO A 215 23.50 -4.57 14.43
C PRO A 215 24.71 -3.81 13.89
N ASN A 216 25.78 -3.69 14.68
CA ASN A 216 27.01 -3.03 14.24
C ASN A 216 27.77 -3.78 13.12
N GLN A 217 27.57 -5.08 12.96
CA GLN A 217 28.13 -5.83 11.83
C GLN A 217 27.35 -5.51 10.54
N VAL A 218 26.01 -5.39 10.63
CA VAL A 218 25.19 -4.97 9.48
C VAL A 218 25.52 -3.54 9.09
N GLN A 219 25.69 -2.62 10.05
CA GLN A 219 26.12 -1.25 9.78
C GLN A 219 27.50 -1.23 9.07
N ALA A 220 28.45 -2.06 9.53
CA ALA A 220 29.76 -2.15 8.89
C ALA A 220 29.68 -2.67 7.43
N ILE A 221 28.73 -3.57 7.12
CA ILE A 221 28.48 -4.03 5.74
C ILE A 221 27.95 -2.88 4.89
N ILE A 222 27.00 -2.12 5.42
CA ILE A 222 26.41 -0.95 4.75
C ILE A 222 27.48 0.13 4.48
N ASP A 223 28.29 0.44 5.48
CA ASP A 223 29.29 1.52 5.44
C ASP A 223 30.53 1.17 4.58
N ASP A 224 30.78 -0.12 4.34
CA ASP A 224 31.88 -0.56 3.49
C ASP A 224 31.76 -0.05 2.04
N GLY A 225 30.51 0.12 1.54
CA GLY A 225 30.22 0.73 0.24
C GLY A 225 30.78 -0.01 -0.99
N ALA A 226 31.56 -1.06 -0.80
CA ALA A 226 32.18 -1.86 -1.85
C ALA A 226 31.79 -3.35 -1.72
N LEU A 227 30.52 -3.59 -1.39
CA LEU A 227 29.98 -4.94 -1.27
C LEU A 227 30.04 -5.64 -2.64
N THR A 228 30.49 -6.87 -2.64
CA THR A 228 30.43 -7.80 -3.78
C THR A 228 29.69 -9.06 -3.36
N PRO A 229 29.16 -9.86 -4.28
CA PRO A 229 28.47 -11.10 -3.91
C PRO A 229 29.32 -12.01 -3.02
N LYS A 230 30.62 -12.15 -3.32
CA LYS A 230 31.54 -12.93 -2.53
C LYS A 230 31.68 -12.36 -1.11
N ARG A 231 31.83 -11.04 -0.97
CA ARG A 231 31.94 -10.37 0.35
C ARG A 231 30.62 -10.45 1.13
N ALA A 232 29.47 -10.44 0.43
CA ALA A 232 28.16 -10.63 1.07
C ALA A 232 28.06 -12.02 1.72
N VAL A 233 28.57 -13.07 1.06
CA VAL A 233 28.64 -14.42 1.63
C VAL A 233 29.65 -14.49 2.78
N GLU A 234 30.84 -13.93 2.61
CA GLU A 234 31.89 -13.87 3.67
C GLU A 234 31.38 -13.15 4.92
N ALA A 235 30.58 -12.07 4.74
CA ALA A 235 29.95 -11.31 5.81
C ALA A 235 28.69 -11.98 6.37
N LYS A 236 28.27 -13.12 5.84
CA LYS A 236 27.04 -13.85 6.22
C LYS A 236 25.75 -13.08 5.95
N LEU A 237 25.78 -12.09 5.08
CA LEU A 237 24.59 -11.42 4.57
C LEU A 237 23.80 -12.36 3.65
N ALA A 238 24.51 -13.12 2.80
CA ALA A 238 23.98 -14.21 1.99
C ALA A 238 24.61 -15.55 2.39
N ASP A 239 24.06 -16.67 1.88
CA ASP A 239 24.54 -18.01 2.23
C ASP A 239 25.46 -18.59 1.17
N GLU A 240 25.14 -18.41 -0.11
CA GLU A 240 25.89 -18.99 -1.22
C GLU A 240 25.72 -18.21 -2.53
N LEU A 241 26.63 -18.49 -3.47
CA LEU A 241 26.57 -17.96 -4.83
C LEU A 241 26.15 -19.07 -5.80
N MET A 242 25.13 -18.81 -6.62
CA MET A 242 24.58 -19.80 -7.54
C MET A 242 23.88 -19.14 -8.72
N TYR A 243 24.03 -19.71 -9.89
CA TYR A 243 23.19 -19.32 -11.04
C TYR A 243 21.78 -19.86 -10.89
N ARG A 244 20.78 -19.18 -11.46
CA ARG A 244 19.36 -19.56 -11.40
C ARG A 244 19.14 -21.02 -11.87
N THR A 245 19.84 -21.45 -12.92
CA THR A 245 19.77 -22.82 -13.42
C THR A 245 20.26 -23.87 -12.43
N ASP A 246 21.27 -23.53 -11.64
CA ASP A 246 21.83 -24.44 -10.63
C ASP A 246 20.97 -24.46 -9.37
N LEU A 247 20.32 -23.32 -9.03
CA LEU A 247 19.29 -23.28 -8.00
C LEU A 247 18.16 -24.25 -8.30
N VAL A 248 17.63 -24.25 -9.55
CA VAL A 248 16.56 -25.18 -9.95
C VAL A 248 17.01 -26.64 -9.76
N LYS A 249 18.22 -27.01 -10.21
CA LYS A 249 18.78 -28.36 -10.02
C LYS A 249 18.88 -28.71 -8.53
N LYS A 250 19.40 -27.79 -7.72
CA LYS A 250 19.54 -27.99 -6.27
C LYS A 250 18.18 -28.20 -5.60
N LEU A 251 17.17 -27.46 -5.99
CA LEU A 251 15.81 -27.62 -5.49
C LEU A 251 15.24 -29.01 -5.88
N GLN A 252 15.49 -29.49 -7.12
CA GLN A 252 15.12 -30.81 -7.55
C GLN A 252 15.87 -31.92 -6.80
N GLU A 253 17.16 -31.73 -6.53
CA GLU A 253 17.95 -32.68 -5.71
C GLU A 253 17.43 -32.77 -4.27
N VAL A 254 17.01 -31.65 -3.68
CA VAL A 254 16.54 -31.61 -2.28
C VAL A 254 15.11 -32.10 -2.13
N TYR A 255 14.20 -31.73 -3.05
CA TYR A 255 12.76 -31.94 -2.89
C TYR A 255 12.20 -33.00 -3.84
N GLY A 256 12.99 -33.55 -4.77
CA GLY A 256 12.63 -34.55 -5.75
C GLY A 256 12.65 -34.02 -7.18
N GLU A 257 13.09 -34.86 -8.13
CA GLU A 257 13.13 -34.49 -9.55
C GLU A 257 11.75 -34.19 -10.14
N ASP A 258 10.69 -34.76 -9.54
CA ASP A 258 9.29 -34.60 -9.93
C ASP A 258 8.57 -33.50 -9.15
N ALA A 259 9.28 -32.70 -8.34
CA ALA A 259 8.70 -31.59 -7.60
C ALA A 259 8.02 -30.58 -8.55
N ASP A 260 6.83 -30.13 -8.14
CA ASP A 260 6.03 -29.16 -8.89
C ASP A 260 6.44 -27.73 -8.55
N PHE A 261 7.05 -27.02 -9.50
CA PHE A 261 7.40 -25.60 -9.39
C PHE A 261 6.18 -24.74 -9.74
N ASN A 262 5.35 -24.45 -8.75
CA ASN A 262 4.10 -23.73 -8.93
C ASN A 262 4.29 -22.22 -8.77
N ARG A 263 4.21 -21.48 -9.89
CA ARG A 263 4.37 -20.02 -9.96
C ARG A 263 3.07 -19.24 -9.68
N SER A 264 1.94 -19.91 -9.66
CA SER A 264 0.63 -19.34 -9.37
C SER A 264 -0.03 -19.97 -8.14
N TYR A 265 0.78 -20.50 -7.21
CA TYR A 265 0.28 -21.23 -6.05
C TYR A 265 -0.75 -20.41 -5.27
N GLU A 266 -2.02 -20.90 -5.29
CA GLU A 266 -3.15 -20.28 -4.59
C GLU A 266 -3.34 -18.76 -4.87
N LEU A 267 -2.75 -18.25 -5.95
CA LEU A 267 -3.06 -16.93 -6.48
C LEU A 267 -4.33 -16.99 -7.31
N PRO A 268 -5.14 -15.93 -7.34
CA PRO A 268 -6.26 -15.86 -8.27
C PRO A 268 -5.74 -15.79 -9.72
N ASP A 269 -6.63 -16.09 -10.67
CA ASP A 269 -6.31 -15.88 -12.07
C ASP A 269 -6.08 -14.39 -12.33
N LEU A 270 -4.83 -14.04 -12.66
CA LEU A 270 -4.42 -12.66 -12.90
C LEU A 270 -4.53 -12.28 -14.39
N ASP A 271 -4.59 -13.28 -15.29
CA ASP A 271 -4.58 -13.06 -16.73
C ASP A 271 -5.94 -12.58 -17.26
N GLY A 272 -6.99 -12.70 -16.44
CA GLY A 272 -8.35 -12.34 -16.82
C GLY A 272 -8.99 -13.34 -17.82
N PRO A 273 -10.25 -13.13 -18.19
CA PRO A 273 -10.97 -14.07 -19.05
C PRO A 273 -10.40 -14.11 -20.46
N GLU A 274 -10.12 -15.31 -20.98
CA GLU A 274 -9.79 -15.49 -22.40
C GLU A 274 -10.99 -15.08 -23.26
N ILE A 275 -10.77 -14.13 -24.16
CA ILE A 275 -11.78 -13.67 -25.11
C ILE A 275 -11.51 -14.34 -26.46
N ASN A 276 -12.25 -15.40 -26.74
CA ASN A 276 -12.17 -16.14 -27.98
C ASN A 276 -13.18 -15.66 -29.04
N GLY A 277 -14.04 -14.66 -28.71
CA GLY A 277 -15.01 -14.09 -29.65
C GLY A 277 -15.96 -13.06 -29.05
N VAL A 278 -16.73 -12.44 -29.94
CA VAL A 278 -17.74 -11.39 -29.59
C VAL A 278 -18.76 -11.90 -28.57
N MET A 279 -19.06 -13.21 -28.55
CA MET A 279 -19.99 -13.82 -27.61
C MET A 279 -19.44 -13.82 -26.17
N ASP A 280 -18.13 -13.85 -25.98
CA ASP A 280 -17.50 -13.81 -24.66
C ASP A 280 -17.53 -12.39 -24.11
N ILE A 281 -17.36 -11.40 -25.00
CA ILE A 281 -17.59 -9.97 -24.65
C ILE A 281 -19.05 -9.76 -24.20
N PHE A 282 -20.02 -10.34 -24.93
CA PHE A 282 -21.43 -10.29 -24.55
C PHE A 282 -21.69 -10.95 -23.19
N LYS A 283 -21.09 -12.10 -22.91
CA LYS A 283 -21.19 -12.75 -21.59
C LYS A 283 -20.63 -11.87 -20.48
N LEU A 284 -19.50 -11.22 -20.70
CA LEU A 284 -18.90 -10.27 -19.74
C LEU A 284 -19.82 -9.07 -19.49
N MET A 285 -20.47 -8.55 -20.53
CA MET A 285 -21.41 -7.41 -20.42
C MET A 285 -22.72 -7.75 -19.70
N PHE A 286 -23.22 -9.00 -19.82
CA PHE A 286 -24.55 -9.39 -19.33
C PHE A 286 -24.55 -10.39 -18.16
N ASN A 287 -23.35 -10.82 -17.68
CA ASN A 287 -23.26 -11.84 -16.62
C ASN A 287 -23.32 -11.25 -15.20
N ASP A 288 -23.75 -10.00 -15.06
CA ASP A 288 -23.72 -9.25 -13.80
C ASP A 288 -24.93 -9.49 -12.88
N SER A 289 -25.90 -10.33 -13.30
CA SER A 289 -27.17 -10.49 -12.56
C SER A 289 -27.08 -11.33 -11.26
N ASP A 290 -25.97 -12.02 -10.99
CA ASP A 290 -25.85 -12.90 -9.80
C ASP A 290 -24.74 -12.48 -8.81
N LYS A 291 -23.99 -11.40 -9.11
CA LYS A 291 -22.84 -10.93 -8.30
C LYS A 291 -23.21 -10.15 -7.02
N GLY A 292 -24.49 -9.92 -6.76
CA GLY A 292 -24.98 -9.04 -5.68
C GLY A 292 -25.37 -9.71 -4.37
N LYS A 293 -25.32 -11.04 -4.20
CA LYS A 293 -25.77 -11.70 -2.96
C LYS A 293 -24.67 -12.49 -2.29
N PHE A 294 -24.18 -11.96 -1.19
CA PHE A 294 -23.26 -12.71 -0.32
C PHE A 294 -23.99 -13.89 0.34
N ARG A 295 -23.47 -15.12 0.14
CA ARG A 295 -24.10 -16.35 0.64
C ARG A 295 -23.60 -16.74 2.03
N LYS A 296 -22.39 -16.34 2.40
CA LYS A 296 -21.73 -16.67 3.68
C LYS A 296 -21.34 -15.40 4.41
N ASP A 297 -21.19 -15.51 5.70
CA ASP A 297 -20.62 -14.47 6.52
C ASP A 297 -19.16 -14.22 6.14
N PHE A 298 -18.74 -12.96 6.06
CA PHE A 298 -17.41 -12.58 5.60
C PHE A 298 -16.86 -11.35 6.32
N ILE A 299 -15.55 -11.18 6.22
CA ILE A 299 -14.85 -9.95 6.59
C ILE A 299 -14.64 -9.16 5.30
N ALA A 300 -15.10 -7.92 5.29
CA ALA A 300 -14.86 -7.00 4.19
C ALA A 300 -13.51 -6.31 4.36
N VAL A 301 -12.68 -6.34 3.33
CA VAL A 301 -11.50 -5.50 3.20
C VAL A 301 -11.81 -4.44 2.15
N VAL A 302 -11.69 -3.18 2.52
CA VAL A 302 -11.86 -2.04 1.59
C VAL A 302 -10.56 -1.27 1.59
N ALA A 303 -10.01 -0.94 0.42
CA ALA A 303 -8.74 -0.23 0.31
C ALA A 303 -8.96 1.23 -0.11
N LEU A 304 -8.30 2.13 0.63
CA LEU A 304 -8.11 3.53 0.30
C LEU A 304 -6.64 3.72 -0.09
N ASP A 305 -6.37 3.87 -1.38
CA ASP A 305 -5.01 3.94 -1.93
C ASP A 305 -4.80 5.24 -2.70
N GLY A 306 -3.66 5.90 -2.46
CA GLY A 306 -3.30 7.18 -3.06
C GLY A 306 -3.89 8.43 -2.39
N ASP A 307 -3.92 9.54 -3.14
CA ASP A 307 -4.38 10.83 -2.63
C ASP A 307 -5.90 10.83 -2.35
N ILE A 308 -6.30 11.45 -1.23
CA ILE A 308 -7.71 11.61 -0.85
C ILE A 308 -8.30 12.78 -1.64
N THR A 309 -9.12 12.46 -2.62
CA THR A 309 -9.92 13.39 -3.42
C THR A 309 -11.39 13.00 -3.37
N GLU A 310 -12.27 13.85 -3.85
CA GLU A 310 -13.69 13.53 -3.98
C GLU A 310 -13.89 12.30 -4.86
N GLU A 311 -13.11 12.17 -5.94
CA GLU A 311 -13.18 11.06 -6.89
C GLU A 311 -12.67 9.73 -6.29
N SER A 312 -11.56 9.76 -5.52
CA SER A 312 -11.00 8.54 -4.91
C SER A 312 -11.82 8.04 -3.73
N VAL A 313 -12.49 8.96 -3.00
CA VAL A 313 -13.28 8.64 -1.81
C VAL A 313 -14.68 8.12 -2.16
N ALA A 314 -15.31 8.60 -3.23
CA ALA A 314 -16.69 8.25 -3.56
C ALA A 314 -16.94 6.72 -3.66
N PRO A 315 -16.15 5.93 -4.38
CA PRO A 315 -16.33 4.47 -4.43
C PRO A 315 -16.10 3.80 -3.07
N VAL A 316 -15.10 4.24 -2.30
CA VAL A 316 -14.78 3.69 -0.97
C VAL A 316 -15.93 3.95 -0.01
N ARG A 317 -16.44 5.20 0.03
CA ARG A 317 -17.60 5.60 0.82
C ARG A 317 -18.84 4.79 0.47
N THR A 318 -19.19 4.72 -0.81
CA THR A 318 -20.34 3.95 -1.29
C THR A 318 -20.24 2.48 -0.87
N GLN A 319 -19.04 1.89 -0.99
CA GLN A 319 -18.82 0.50 -0.59
C GLN A 319 -19.01 0.31 0.92
N ILE A 320 -18.46 1.19 1.76
CA ILE A 320 -18.61 1.11 3.23
C ILE A 320 -20.11 1.23 3.61
N LEU A 321 -20.84 2.17 3.03
CA LEU A 321 -22.27 2.37 3.32
C LEU A 321 -23.14 1.19 2.84
N LYS A 322 -22.83 0.57 1.69
CA LYS A 322 -23.48 -0.66 1.22
C LYS A 322 -23.22 -1.81 2.21
N LEU A 323 -21.96 -1.98 2.64
CA LEU A 323 -21.53 -3.03 3.56
C LEU A 323 -22.10 -2.84 4.98
N ALA A 324 -22.31 -1.61 5.43
CA ALA A 324 -22.97 -1.33 6.71
C ALA A 324 -24.38 -1.94 6.79
N LYS A 325 -25.09 -1.94 5.67
CA LYS A 325 -26.44 -2.52 5.52
C LYS A 325 -26.42 -4.03 5.23
N GLU A 326 -25.26 -4.61 4.88
CA GLU A 326 -25.13 -6.03 4.55
C GLU A 326 -24.98 -6.88 5.82
N GLU A 327 -25.94 -7.76 6.08
CA GLU A 327 -25.95 -8.61 7.28
C GLU A 327 -24.80 -9.65 7.28
N LYS A 328 -24.34 -10.05 6.09
CA LYS A 328 -23.26 -11.02 5.94
C LYS A 328 -21.86 -10.42 6.16
N ALA A 329 -21.73 -9.10 6.03
CA ALA A 329 -20.49 -8.40 6.39
C ALA A 329 -20.40 -8.29 7.91
N LYS A 330 -19.54 -9.09 8.55
CA LYS A 330 -19.43 -9.19 10.00
C LYS A 330 -18.37 -8.25 10.60
N ALA A 331 -17.40 -7.86 9.80
CA ALA A 331 -16.39 -6.87 10.19
C ALA A 331 -15.90 -6.11 8.94
N LEU A 332 -15.40 -4.91 9.16
CA LEU A 332 -14.72 -4.08 8.16
C LEU A 332 -13.25 -3.92 8.54
N VAL A 333 -12.37 -4.22 7.60
CA VAL A 333 -10.97 -3.83 7.63
C VAL A 333 -10.76 -2.77 6.55
N LEU A 334 -10.48 -1.53 6.96
CA LEU A 334 -10.09 -0.47 6.04
C LEU A 334 -8.57 -0.49 5.89
N ARG A 335 -8.09 -0.84 4.70
CA ARG A 335 -6.69 -0.73 4.33
C ARG A 335 -6.43 0.69 3.85
N VAL A 336 -5.56 1.42 4.55
CA VAL A 336 -5.26 2.83 4.25
C VAL A 336 -3.81 2.96 3.80
N ASN A 337 -3.59 3.29 2.54
CA ASN A 337 -2.30 3.61 1.95
C ASN A 337 -2.37 5.00 1.30
N SER A 338 -2.37 6.06 2.11
CA SER A 338 -2.66 7.42 1.67
C SER A 338 -1.86 8.48 2.43
N PRO A 339 -1.23 9.44 1.74
CA PRO A 339 -0.58 10.60 2.37
C PRO A 339 -1.59 11.65 2.87
N GLY A 340 -2.89 11.46 2.59
CA GLY A 340 -3.95 12.41 2.84
C GLY A 340 -4.44 13.10 1.57
N GLY A 341 -5.07 14.27 1.71
CA GLY A 341 -5.62 15.04 0.59
C GLY A 341 -6.65 16.06 1.02
N SER A 342 -7.79 16.10 0.33
CA SER A 342 -8.92 16.99 0.63
C SER A 342 -9.44 16.80 2.04
N ALA A 343 -9.52 17.90 2.81
CA ALA A 343 -10.10 17.88 4.14
C ALA A 343 -11.59 17.49 4.10
N LEU A 344 -12.32 18.00 3.10
CA LEU A 344 -13.72 17.69 2.91
C LEU A 344 -13.92 16.20 2.57
N ALA A 345 -13.16 15.67 1.62
CA ALA A 345 -13.25 14.27 1.25
C ALA A 345 -12.87 13.34 2.42
N SER A 346 -11.90 13.75 3.25
CA SER A 346 -11.52 13.01 4.47
C SER A 346 -12.66 12.97 5.49
N GLU A 347 -13.38 14.08 5.69
CA GLU A 347 -14.54 14.14 6.60
C GLU A 347 -15.71 13.31 6.05
N VAL A 348 -15.99 13.39 4.75
CA VAL A 348 -17.05 12.61 4.07
C VAL A 348 -16.79 11.10 4.18
N LEU A 349 -15.53 10.67 4.09
CA LEU A 349 -15.18 9.26 4.29
C LEU A 349 -15.21 8.87 5.77
N TRP A 350 -14.74 9.76 6.66
CA TRP A 350 -14.82 9.53 8.09
C TRP A 350 -16.28 9.33 8.54
N GLU A 351 -17.23 10.12 8.03
CA GLU A 351 -18.67 9.94 8.28
C GLU A 351 -19.15 8.53 7.92
N ALA A 352 -18.72 8.00 6.77
CA ALA A 352 -19.11 6.64 6.39
C ALA A 352 -18.51 5.57 7.36
N THR A 353 -17.32 5.82 7.93
CA THR A 353 -16.77 4.93 8.96
C THR A 353 -17.53 5.05 10.29
N ASP A 354 -18.07 6.21 10.60
CA ASP A 354 -18.90 6.44 11.79
C ASP A 354 -20.26 5.74 11.65
N GLU A 355 -20.88 5.80 10.45
CA GLU A 355 -22.08 5.03 10.11
C GLU A 355 -21.85 3.51 10.22
N TRP A 356 -20.67 3.03 9.83
CA TRP A 356 -20.30 1.63 10.07
C TRP A 356 -20.22 1.34 11.58
N ASN A 357 -19.55 2.20 12.36
CA ASN A 357 -19.43 2.05 13.82
C ASN A 357 -20.81 2.01 14.50
N ALA A 358 -21.80 2.77 14.00
CA ALA A 358 -23.17 2.77 14.50
C ALA A 358 -23.87 1.40 14.36
N THR A 359 -23.40 0.52 13.44
CA THR A 359 -23.91 -0.86 13.34
C THR A 359 -23.48 -1.77 14.49
N GLY A 360 -22.49 -1.36 15.29
CA GLY A 360 -21.87 -2.18 16.33
C GLY A 360 -20.93 -3.27 15.83
N LYS A 361 -20.74 -3.41 14.51
CA LYS A 361 -19.81 -4.37 13.90
C LYS A 361 -18.36 -3.87 14.06
N PRO A 362 -17.36 -4.77 14.22
CA PRO A 362 -15.97 -4.37 14.33
C PRO A 362 -15.48 -3.55 13.13
N PHE A 363 -14.87 -2.40 13.40
CA PHE A 363 -14.15 -1.57 12.45
C PHE A 363 -12.67 -1.55 12.81
N ILE A 364 -11.84 -2.08 11.92
CA ILE A 364 -10.40 -2.22 12.10
C ILE A 364 -9.69 -1.49 10.97
N VAL A 365 -8.56 -0.86 11.27
CA VAL A 365 -7.71 -0.23 10.25
C VAL A 365 -6.39 -0.98 10.12
N SER A 366 -5.97 -1.23 8.89
CA SER A 366 -4.62 -1.64 8.52
C SER A 366 -3.96 -0.54 7.70
N MET A 367 -2.90 0.06 8.22
CA MET A 367 -2.14 1.08 7.51
C MET A 367 -1.12 0.43 6.58
N GLY A 368 -1.00 0.95 5.35
CA GLY A 368 0.02 0.60 4.37
C GLY A 368 1.34 1.33 4.59
N GLY A 369 2.05 1.65 3.51
CA GLY A 369 3.30 2.41 3.56
C GLY A 369 3.12 3.79 4.16
N VAL A 370 2.01 4.43 3.83
CA VAL A 370 1.65 5.76 4.34
C VAL A 370 0.18 5.77 4.75
N ALA A 371 -0.11 6.22 5.96
CA ALA A 371 -1.48 6.53 6.41
C ALA A 371 -1.43 7.79 7.27
N ALA A 372 -1.25 8.93 6.60
CA ALA A 372 -0.93 10.18 7.26
C ALA A 372 -1.94 11.29 6.92
N SER A 373 -2.05 12.28 7.77
CA SER A 373 -2.91 13.44 7.58
C SER A 373 -4.37 13.04 7.32
N GLY A 374 -4.95 13.25 6.14
CA GLY A 374 -6.28 12.75 5.79
C GLY A 374 -6.41 11.22 5.94
N GLY A 375 -5.35 10.45 5.63
CA GLY A 375 -5.29 9.01 5.86
C GLY A 375 -5.37 8.64 7.35
N TYR A 376 -4.71 9.41 8.22
CA TYR A 376 -4.86 9.24 9.67
C TYR A 376 -6.23 9.70 10.16
N TYR A 377 -6.79 10.76 9.55
CA TYR A 377 -8.12 11.29 9.86
C TYR A 377 -9.18 10.18 9.77
N VAL A 378 -9.26 9.50 8.63
CA VAL A 378 -10.24 8.43 8.37
C VAL A 378 -9.98 7.18 9.21
N SER A 379 -8.76 7.00 9.68
CA SER A 379 -8.35 5.87 10.52
C SER A 379 -8.72 6.06 12.00
N SER A 380 -8.90 7.31 12.44
CA SER A 380 -8.92 7.68 13.86
C SER A 380 -10.09 7.07 14.66
N SER A 381 -11.22 6.76 14.02
CA SER A 381 -12.41 6.18 14.66
C SER A 381 -12.39 4.65 14.78
N ALA A 382 -11.34 3.99 14.29
CA ALA A 382 -11.25 2.53 14.32
C ALA A 382 -11.11 1.98 15.74
N LYS A 383 -11.76 0.84 16.01
CA LYS A 383 -11.63 0.10 17.27
C LYS A 383 -10.18 -0.33 17.53
N ARG A 384 -9.45 -0.66 16.46
CA ARG A 384 -8.04 -1.06 16.50
C ARG A 384 -7.33 -0.62 15.24
N ILE A 385 -6.14 -0.08 15.37
CA ILE A 385 -5.30 0.38 14.26
C ILE A 385 -4.00 -0.42 14.26
N PHE A 386 -3.77 -1.11 13.14
CA PHE A 386 -2.53 -1.83 12.85
C PHE A 386 -1.68 -1.03 11.87
N ALA A 387 -0.39 -1.00 12.08
CA ALA A 387 0.59 -0.48 11.14
C ALA A 387 1.88 -1.28 11.24
N GLU A 388 2.62 -1.41 10.14
CA GLU A 388 3.98 -1.92 10.21
C GLU A 388 4.89 -0.89 10.89
N ALA A 389 6.00 -1.37 11.43
CA ALA A 389 6.93 -0.50 12.15
C ALA A 389 7.47 0.64 11.27
N GLY A 390 7.59 0.39 9.96
CA GLY A 390 8.07 1.36 8.97
C GLY A 390 6.98 2.21 8.32
N THR A 391 5.70 1.98 8.60
CA THR A 391 4.59 2.82 8.11
C THR A 391 4.81 4.27 8.50
N ILE A 392 4.56 5.20 7.58
CA ILE A 392 4.58 6.63 7.85
C ILE A 392 3.17 7.10 8.21
N THR A 393 2.98 7.68 9.40
CA THR A 393 1.66 8.08 9.89
C THR A 393 1.67 9.40 10.67
N GLY A 394 0.53 9.78 11.25
CA GLY A 394 0.36 11.05 11.96
C GLY A 394 0.08 12.21 11.01
N SER A 395 0.97 13.19 10.94
CA SER A 395 0.81 14.43 10.15
C SER A 395 -0.51 15.16 10.47
N ILE A 396 -0.93 15.16 11.76
CA ILE A 396 -2.15 15.82 12.23
C ILE A 396 -1.95 17.34 12.18
N GLY A 397 -2.34 17.92 11.06
CA GLY A 397 -2.15 19.34 10.73
C GLY A 397 -2.82 19.66 9.40
N VAL A 398 -2.90 20.94 9.08
CA VAL A 398 -3.63 21.46 7.92
C VAL A 398 -2.72 22.36 7.09
N VAL A 399 -2.83 22.27 5.78
CA VAL A 399 -2.13 23.14 4.83
C VAL A 399 -3.08 23.64 3.77
N GLY A 400 -2.93 24.91 3.40
CA GLY A 400 -3.58 25.55 2.25
C GLY A 400 -2.53 26.19 1.39
N MET A 401 -2.67 26.07 0.07
CA MET A 401 -1.72 26.66 -0.88
C MET A 401 -2.44 27.10 -2.14
N LYS A 402 -1.98 28.22 -2.71
CA LYS A 402 -2.28 28.59 -4.08
C LYS A 402 -1.03 29.02 -4.81
N PHE A 403 -0.99 28.75 -6.11
CA PHE A 403 0.05 29.28 -6.98
C PHE A 403 -0.41 30.60 -7.60
N VAL A 404 0.43 31.63 -7.47
CA VAL A 404 0.19 32.93 -8.05
C VAL A 404 0.99 33.02 -9.35
N ILE A 405 0.29 33.25 -10.48
CA ILE A 405 0.86 33.23 -11.83
C ILE A 405 0.75 34.57 -12.54
N GLY A 406 0.25 35.62 -11.88
CA GLY A 406 0.03 36.95 -12.50
C GLY A 406 1.29 37.52 -13.14
N GLU A 407 2.42 37.50 -12.42
CA GLU A 407 3.71 37.97 -12.95
C GLU A 407 4.20 37.11 -14.13
N ALA A 408 3.98 35.82 -14.13
CA ALA A 408 4.32 34.94 -15.26
C ALA A 408 3.52 35.32 -16.51
N LEU A 409 2.24 35.64 -16.36
CA LEU A 409 1.39 36.10 -17.47
C LEU A 409 1.83 37.48 -17.98
N GLU A 410 2.16 38.42 -17.08
CA GLU A 410 2.68 39.72 -17.45
C GLU A 410 3.98 39.62 -18.25
N LYS A 411 4.92 38.73 -17.85
CA LYS A 411 6.14 38.43 -18.61
C LYS A 411 5.85 37.92 -20.03
N MET A 412 4.70 37.26 -20.23
CA MET A 412 4.24 36.79 -21.55
C MET A 412 3.40 37.84 -22.31
N GLY A 413 3.25 39.05 -21.76
CA GLY A 413 2.44 40.11 -22.36
C GLY A 413 0.93 39.96 -22.15
N ILE A 414 0.50 39.09 -21.24
CA ILE A 414 -0.91 38.87 -20.92
C ILE A 414 -1.29 39.74 -19.73
N THR A 415 -2.26 40.65 -19.93
CA THR A 415 -2.78 41.52 -18.88
C THR A 415 -4.13 41.02 -18.38
N THR A 416 -4.40 41.26 -17.09
CA THR A 416 -5.66 40.85 -16.46
C THR A 416 -6.48 42.05 -16.04
N HIS A 417 -7.76 42.10 -16.41
CA HIS A 417 -8.73 43.04 -15.89
C HIS A 417 -9.72 42.33 -14.98
N THR A 418 -9.87 42.81 -13.74
CA THR A 418 -10.73 42.17 -12.74
C THR A 418 -11.94 43.04 -12.41
N ILE A 419 -13.13 42.46 -12.45
CA ILE A 419 -14.36 43.05 -11.93
C ILE A 419 -14.84 42.17 -10.76
N GLN A 420 -14.99 42.81 -9.59
CA GLN A 420 -15.32 42.08 -8.36
C GLN A 420 -16.57 42.70 -7.70
N ARG A 421 -17.41 41.83 -7.17
CA ARG A 421 -18.50 42.15 -6.25
C ARG A 421 -18.38 41.22 -5.04
N GLY A 422 -18.39 41.82 -3.85
CA GLY A 422 -18.00 41.15 -2.59
C GLY A 422 -16.54 41.37 -2.23
N LYS A 423 -16.26 41.73 -0.96
CA LYS A 423 -14.92 42.15 -0.50
C LYS A 423 -13.86 41.06 -0.79
N ASN A 424 -14.19 39.80 -0.55
CA ASN A 424 -13.27 38.66 -0.62
C ASN A 424 -13.48 37.77 -1.87
N ALA A 425 -14.26 38.23 -2.86
CA ALA A 425 -14.58 37.39 -4.04
C ALA A 425 -13.34 36.97 -4.85
N GLY A 426 -12.23 37.72 -4.75
CA GLY A 426 -10.96 37.41 -5.40
C GLY A 426 -9.92 36.76 -4.51
N ALA A 427 -10.26 36.30 -3.30
CA ALA A 427 -9.29 35.75 -2.36
C ALA A 427 -8.51 34.53 -2.92
N MET A 428 -9.19 33.66 -3.65
CA MET A 428 -8.57 32.48 -4.29
C MET A 428 -8.07 32.75 -5.73
N SER A 429 -8.03 34.03 -6.18
CA SER A 429 -7.50 34.34 -7.49
C SER A 429 -6.03 33.93 -7.60
N VAL A 430 -5.69 33.25 -8.69
CA VAL A 430 -4.31 32.88 -9.02
C VAL A 430 -3.51 34.04 -9.64
N MET A 431 -4.16 35.22 -9.90
CA MET A 431 -3.50 36.39 -10.49
C MET A 431 -2.71 37.19 -9.45
N ARG A 432 -3.04 37.09 -8.18
CA ARG A 432 -2.38 37.79 -7.08
C ARG A 432 -2.29 36.94 -5.80
N GLY A 433 -1.37 37.32 -4.95
CA GLY A 433 -1.27 36.75 -3.60
C GLY A 433 -2.46 37.09 -2.70
N PHE A 434 -2.52 36.45 -1.54
CA PHE A 434 -3.44 36.85 -0.48
C PHE A 434 -3.12 38.24 0.05
N SER A 435 -4.13 39.06 0.29
CA SER A 435 -3.98 40.18 1.20
C SER A 435 -3.84 39.69 2.64
N GLU A 436 -3.40 40.57 3.57
CA GLU A 436 -3.30 40.22 4.99
C GLU A 436 -4.65 39.79 5.58
N GLU A 437 -5.74 40.49 5.18
CA GLU A 437 -7.09 40.14 5.62
C GLU A 437 -7.54 38.77 5.06
N GLU A 438 -7.28 38.51 3.77
CA GLU A 438 -7.61 37.25 3.11
C GLU A 438 -6.79 36.08 3.73
N ALA A 439 -5.49 36.29 3.94
CA ALA A 439 -4.63 35.31 4.62
C ALA A 439 -5.11 34.98 6.03
N LYS A 440 -5.61 36.01 6.76
CA LYS A 440 -6.21 35.80 8.09
C LYS A 440 -7.49 34.97 8.00
N LEU A 441 -8.41 35.29 7.07
CA LEU A 441 -9.65 34.53 6.89
C LEU A 441 -9.39 33.06 6.55
N VAL A 442 -8.43 32.81 5.65
CA VAL A 442 -8.03 31.45 5.29
C VAL A 442 -7.44 30.72 6.51
N ARG A 443 -6.57 31.39 7.27
CA ARG A 443 -5.97 30.82 8.48
C ARG A 443 -7.02 30.50 9.55
N ASP A 444 -8.00 31.39 9.76
CA ASP A 444 -9.08 31.19 10.72
C ASP A 444 -9.91 29.96 10.34
N SER A 445 -10.31 29.82 9.07
CA SER A 445 -11.01 28.65 8.55
C SER A 445 -10.18 27.35 8.69
N MET A 446 -8.89 27.39 8.37
CA MET A 446 -7.99 26.25 8.54
C MET A 446 -7.82 25.86 10.01
N THR A 447 -7.87 26.83 10.93
CA THR A 447 -7.83 26.57 12.38
C THR A 447 -9.05 25.81 12.84
N GLU A 448 -10.24 26.10 12.29
CA GLU A 448 -11.47 25.35 12.57
C GLU A 448 -11.36 23.89 12.05
N VAL A 449 -10.86 23.70 10.82
CA VAL A 449 -10.61 22.36 10.27
C VAL A 449 -9.61 21.58 11.12
N TYR A 450 -8.53 22.23 11.57
CA TYR A 450 -7.56 21.61 12.48
C TYR A 450 -8.18 21.24 13.84
N GLY A 451 -9.05 22.09 14.35
CA GLY A 451 -9.83 21.82 15.56
C GLY A 451 -10.71 20.57 15.40
N THR A 452 -11.39 20.45 14.26
CA THR A 452 -12.20 19.28 13.94
C THR A 452 -11.34 18.03 13.83
N PHE A 453 -10.21 18.08 13.12
CA PHE A 453 -9.28 16.95 13.03
C PHE A 453 -8.83 16.47 14.42
N LYS A 454 -8.36 17.40 15.26
CA LYS A 454 -7.96 17.05 16.64
C LYS A 454 -9.11 16.44 17.42
N LYS A 455 -10.33 16.95 17.24
CA LYS A 455 -11.52 16.37 17.90
C LYS A 455 -11.76 14.93 17.45
N ARG A 456 -11.71 14.60 16.14
CA ARG A 456 -11.85 13.23 15.63
C ARG A 456 -10.80 12.30 16.23
N VAL A 457 -9.54 12.76 16.30
CA VAL A 457 -8.47 12.00 16.95
C VAL A 457 -8.71 11.83 18.46
N ALA A 458 -9.11 12.87 19.17
CA ALA A 458 -9.39 12.79 20.60
C ALA A 458 -10.56 11.85 20.91
N ASP A 459 -11.63 11.90 20.12
CA ASP A 459 -12.80 11.05 20.28
C ASP A 459 -12.44 9.56 20.06
N GLY A 460 -11.65 9.25 19.01
CA GLY A 460 -11.28 7.86 18.69
C GLY A 460 -10.08 7.32 19.46
N ARG A 461 -9.09 8.17 19.79
CA ARG A 461 -7.80 7.75 20.34
C ARG A 461 -7.50 8.26 21.74
N GLY A 462 -8.34 9.15 22.28
CA GLY A 462 -8.02 9.90 23.51
C GLY A 462 -7.51 9.06 24.69
N LYS A 463 -8.06 7.85 24.88
CA LYS A 463 -7.65 6.93 25.95
C LYS A 463 -6.32 6.21 25.65
N ALA A 464 -5.96 6.08 24.37
CA ALA A 464 -4.74 5.39 23.93
C ALA A 464 -3.53 6.33 23.87
N LEU A 465 -3.75 7.64 23.69
CA LEU A 465 -2.69 8.63 23.58
C LEU A 465 -1.84 8.71 24.85
N LYS A 466 -0.53 8.71 24.69
CA LYS A 466 0.45 8.81 25.77
C LYS A 466 1.11 10.19 25.74
N GLY A 467 0.31 11.23 25.86
CA GLY A 467 0.75 12.62 25.89
C GLY A 467 -0.38 13.57 25.53
N ASP A 468 -0.08 14.86 25.62
CA ASP A 468 -1.00 15.91 25.17
C ASP A 468 -1.12 15.90 23.65
N LEU A 469 -2.36 15.87 23.14
CA LEU A 469 -2.64 15.78 21.72
C LEU A 469 -1.98 16.90 20.91
N GLU A 470 -1.93 18.14 21.43
CA GLU A 470 -1.28 19.25 20.73
C GLU A 470 0.22 19.00 20.52
N SER A 471 0.88 18.41 21.52
CA SER A 471 2.30 18.05 21.43
C SER A 471 2.57 16.91 20.43
N LEU A 472 1.58 16.02 20.22
CA LEU A 472 1.66 14.89 19.28
C LEU A 472 1.19 15.27 17.87
N ALA A 473 0.36 16.32 17.76
CA ALA A 473 -0.15 16.85 16.49
C ALA A 473 0.83 17.86 15.87
N GLY A 474 0.34 19.00 15.40
CA GLY A 474 1.15 20.07 14.82
C GLY A 474 1.80 19.70 13.51
N GLY A 475 1.28 18.72 12.80
CA GLY A 475 1.80 18.25 11.51
C GLY A 475 2.94 17.22 11.62
N ARG A 476 3.28 16.73 12.81
CA ARG A 476 4.35 15.75 13.02
C ARG A 476 4.05 14.44 12.32
N VAL A 477 5.06 13.88 11.64
CA VAL A 477 5.04 12.53 11.09
C VAL A 477 5.83 11.57 11.98
N TYR A 478 5.39 10.32 11.99
CA TYR A 478 5.94 9.26 12.82
C TYR A 478 6.12 8.00 12.01
N SER A 479 7.13 7.19 12.34
CA SER A 479 7.15 5.78 11.95
C SER A 479 6.05 5.03 12.72
N GLY A 480 5.60 3.88 12.21
CA GLY A 480 4.65 3.04 12.95
C GLY A 480 5.19 2.62 14.32
N LYS A 481 6.51 2.39 14.42
CA LYS A 481 7.19 2.13 15.69
C LYS A 481 6.97 3.28 16.68
N ASP A 482 7.28 4.53 16.29
CA ASP A 482 7.09 5.70 17.13
C ASP A 482 5.61 5.96 17.44
N ALA A 483 4.73 5.73 16.44
CA ALA A 483 3.29 5.91 16.58
C ALA A 483 2.67 4.96 17.64
N LEU A 484 3.18 3.74 17.76
CA LEU A 484 2.79 2.80 18.80
C LEU A 484 3.21 3.31 20.20
N GLU A 485 4.41 3.85 20.31
CA GLU A 485 4.94 4.36 21.58
C GLU A 485 4.09 5.49 22.13
N ILE A 486 3.52 6.34 21.27
CA ILE A 486 2.71 7.49 21.65
C ILE A 486 1.19 7.24 21.59
N GLY A 487 0.76 6.05 21.19
CA GLY A 487 -0.65 5.64 21.18
C GLY A 487 -1.46 6.12 19.97
N LEU A 488 -0.81 6.54 18.89
CA LEU A 488 -1.49 6.86 17.63
C LEU A 488 -1.94 5.60 16.89
N ILE A 489 -1.26 4.46 17.09
CA ILE A 489 -1.69 3.13 16.65
C ILE A 489 -1.73 2.18 17.86
N ASP A 490 -2.31 0.99 17.68
CA ASP A 490 -2.51 0.03 18.77
C ASP A 490 -1.55 -1.15 18.70
N GLU A 491 -1.09 -1.54 17.51
CA GLU A 491 -0.30 -2.74 17.34
C GLU A 491 0.56 -2.70 16.06
N ILE A 492 1.79 -3.25 16.15
CA ILE A 492 2.63 -3.47 14.98
C ILE A 492 2.13 -4.71 14.25
N GLY A 493 1.61 -4.51 13.04
CA GLY A 493 1.06 -5.57 12.21
C GLY A 493 0.56 -5.03 10.88
N GLY A 494 0.52 -5.90 9.88
CA GLY A 494 0.01 -5.59 8.56
C GLY A 494 -1.46 -6.02 8.37
N LEU A 495 -1.84 -6.15 7.10
CA LEU A 495 -3.22 -6.47 6.71
C LEU A 495 -3.70 -7.82 7.29
N GLN A 496 -2.84 -8.85 7.29
CA GLN A 496 -3.23 -10.18 7.76
C GLN A 496 -3.50 -10.20 9.28
N GLN A 497 -2.73 -9.44 10.08
CA GLN A 497 -2.95 -9.30 11.52
C GLN A 497 -4.26 -8.55 11.79
N ALA A 498 -4.56 -7.50 11.02
CA ALA A 498 -5.82 -6.76 11.10
C ALA A 498 -7.03 -7.66 10.78
N ILE A 499 -6.95 -8.47 9.72
CA ILE A 499 -7.98 -9.45 9.35
C ILE A 499 -8.17 -10.49 10.46
N SER A 500 -7.08 -11.03 11.00
CA SER A 500 -7.14 -12.02 12.08
C SER A 500 -7.78 -11.44 13.34
N TYR A 501 -7.46 -10.19 13.67
CA TYR A 501 -8.10 -9.50 14.78
C TYR A 501 -9.59 -9.24 14.52
N ALA A 502 -9.94 -8.79 13.31
CA ALA A 502 -11.33 -8.58 12.90
C ALA A 502 -12.16 -9.88 12.98
N ALA A 503 -11.56 -11.02 12.56
CA ALA A 503 -12.17 -12.34 12.68
C ALA A 503 -12.47 -12.72 14.13
N LYS A 504 -11.50 -12.48 15.02
CA LYS A 504 -11.66 -12.75 16.46
C LYS A 504 -12.77 -11.88 17.07
N GLU A 505 -12.80 -10.59 16.76
CA GLU A 505 -13.83 -9.68 17.26
C GLU A 505 -15.24 -9.99 16.72
N ALA A 506 -15.32 -10.54 15.50
CA ALA A 506 -16.56 -11.00 14.88
C ALA A 506 -16.91 -12.46 15.21
N GLU A 507 -16.15 -13.12 16.11
CA GLU A 507 -16.33 -14.52 16.54
C GLU A 507 -16.32 -15.53 15.37
N MET A 508 -15.53 -15.27 14.31
CA MET A 508 -15.44 -16.11 13.11
C MET A 508 -14.20 -17.02 13.18
N VAL A 509 -14.37 -18.34 13.06
CA VAL A 509 -13.27 -19.31 13.16
C VAL A 509 -12.47 -19.42 11.85
N LYS A 510 -13.13 -19.42 10.71
CA LYS A 510 -12.52 -19.45 9.36
C LYS A 510 -13.28 -18.47 8.47
N PRO A 511 -13.01 -17.17 8.58
CA PRO A 511 -13.77 -16.19 7.83
C PRO A 511 -13.49 -16.29 6.33
N GLU A 512 -14.53 -16.13 5.52
CA GLU A 512 -14.35 -15.68 4.16
C GLU A 512 -13.88 -14.23 4.22
N VAL A 513 -12.86 -13.86 3.43
CA VAL A 513 -12.34 -12.49 3.37
C VAL A 513 -12.49 -12.00 1.94
N LYS A 514 -13.09 -10.84 1.77
CA LYS A 514 -13.34 -10.24 0.46
C LYS A 514 -12.73 -8.85 0.36
N LEU A 515 -11.88 -8.66 -0.64
CA LEU A 515 -11.43 -7.33 -1.06
C LEU A 515 -12.53 -6.72 -1.92
N LEU A 516 -13.04 -5.56 -1.52
CA LEU A 516 -14.18 -4.91 -2.14
C LEU A 516 -13.91 -3.41 -2.42
N PRO A 517 -14.32 -2.88 -3.57
CA PRO A 517 -14.91 -3.65 -4.68
C PRO A 517 -13.96 -4.74 -5.19
N GLU A 518 -14.52 -5.85 -5.67
CA GLU A 518 -13.68 -6.93 -6.21
C GLU A 518 -12.77 -6.39 -7.32
N PRO A 519 -11.46 -6.74 -7.32
CA PRO A 519 -10.57 -6.36 -8.40
C PRO A 519 -11.10 -6.87 -9.74
N LYS A 520 -11.26 -5.97 -10.70
CA LYS A 520 -11.72 -6.32 -12.06
C LYS A 520 -10.50 -6.37 -12.99
N SER A 521 -10.50 -7.30 -13.95
CA SER A 521 -9.53 -7.27 -15.04
C SER A 521 -9.69 -5.99 -15.87
N GLY A 522 -8.64 -5.56 -16.57
CA GLY A 522 -8.68 -4.31 -17.34
C GLY A 522 -9.87 -4.23 -18.32
N LEU A 523 -10.26 -5.36 -18.92
CA LEU A 523 -11.42 -5.46 -19.82
C LEU A 523 -12.76 -5.42 -19.08
N GLU A 524 -12.90 -6.11 -17.95
CA GLU A 524 -14.13 -6.06 -17.14
C GLU A 524 -14.40 -4.65 -16.59
N GLY A 525 -13.34 -3.90 -16.29
CA GLY A 525 -13.44 -2.50 -15.85
C GLY A 525 -13.98 -1.55 -16.92
N LEU A 526 -13.67 -1.81 -18.20
CA LEU A 526 -14.15 -0.99 -19.32
C LEU A 526 -15.64 -1.21 -19.64
N PHE A 527 -16.18 -2.39 -19.32
CA PHE A 527 -17.56 -2.77 -19.64
C PHE A 527 -18.47 -2.85 -18.40
N ALA A 528 -17.97 -2.48 -17.23
CA ALA A 528 -18.78 -2.45 -16.02
C ALA A 528 -19.89 -1.42 -16.15
N SER A 529 -21.15 -1.88 -16.08
CA SER A 529 -22.30 -0.97 -15.99
C SER A 529 -22.29 -0.25 -14.64
N PRO A 530 -22.68 1.03 -14.57
CA PRO A 530 -22.83 1.73 -13.31
C PRO A 530 -23.89 1.04 -12.44
N ASP A 531 -23.53 0.68 -11.22
CA ASP A 531 -24.45 -0.01 -10.29
C ASP A 531 -25.48 0.94 -9.63
N SER A 532 -25.38 2.27 -9.85
CA SER A 532 -26.27 3.28 -9.26
C SER A 532 -26.26 4.60 -10.05
N GLU A 533 -27.24 5.48 -9.79
CA GLU A 533 -27.28 6.85 -10.33
C GLU A 533 -26.02 7.65 -9.93
N ASP A 534 -25.45 7.38 -8.73
CA ASP A 534 -24.20 7.98 -8.25
C ASP A 534 -22.98 7.55 -9.10
N ASP A 535 -22.97 6.28 -9.56
CA ASP A 535 -21.91 5.76 -10.44
C ASP A 535 -22.00 6.38 -11.85
N GLU A 536 -23.22 6.69 -12.36
CA GLU A 536 -23.41 7.44 -13.61
C GLU A 536 -22.84 8.85 -13.54
N GLU A 537 -22.98 9.53 -12.40
CA GLU A 537 -22.46 10.90 -12.21
C GLU A 537 -20.93 10.88 -12.15
N ILE A 538 -20.33 9.87 -11.50
CA ILE A 538 -18.89 9.64 -11.45
C ILE A 538 -18.33 9.36 -12.86
N ILE A 539 -18.99 8.51 -13.65
CA ILE A 539 -18.56 8.21 -15.03
C ILE A 539 -18.70 9.43 -15.92
N ARG A 540 -19.78 10.21 -15.80
CA ARG A 540 -19.93 11.48 -16.53
C ARG A 540 -18.85 12.48 -16.17
N ALA A 541 -18.48 12.59 -14.87
CA ALA A 541 -17.39 13.44 -14.42
C ALA A 541 -16.02 12.98 -14.96
N SER A 542 -15.81 11.67 -15.09
CA SER A 542 -14.56 11.09 -15.61
C SER A 542 -14.41 11.18 -17.13
N LEU A 543 -15.50 11.31 -17.87
CA LEU A 543 -15.50 11.47 -19.33
C LEU A 543 -15.20 12.91 -19.79
N ILE A 544 -15.26 13.91 -18.89
CA ILE A 544 -14.87 15.28 -19.21
C ILE A 544 -13.35 15.36 -19.09
N PRO A 545 -12.58 15.61 -20.19
CA PRO A 545 -11.14 15.72 -20.12
C PRO A 545 -10.74 16.83 -19.15
N ASP A 546 -10.20 16.45 -18.02
CA ASP A 546 -9.73 17.36 -17.00
C ASP A 546 -8.56 18.23 -17.51
N ALA A 547 -8.42 19.43 -16.94
CA ALA A 547 -7.33 20.34 -17.27
C ALA A 547 -5.94 19.71 -17.09
N SER A 548 -5.78 18.73 -16.17
CA SER A 548 -4.51 17.98 -16.00
C SER A 548 -4.22 17.06 -17.16
N MET A 549 -5.24 16.39 -17.70
CA MET A 549 -5.08 15.59 -18.92
C MET A 549 -4.65 16.48 -20.09
N ARG A 550 -5.21 17.70 -20.19
CA ARG A 550 -4.81 18.68 -21.21
C ARG A 550 -3.39 19.17 -21.00
N VAL A 551 -2.99 19.45 -19.76
CA VAL A 551 -1.61 19.86 -19.42
C VAL A 551 -0.64 18.70 -19.63
N ARG A 552 -0.97 17.46 -19.22
CA ARG A 552 -0.17 16.26 -19.50
C ARG A 552 -0.08 15.97 -21.00
N ALA A 553 -1.18 16.07 -21.73
CA ALA A 553 -1.20 15.91 -23.18
C ALA A 553 -0.37 16.99 -23.88
N MET A 554 -0.45 18.23 -23.43
CA MET A 554 0.36 19.34 -23.94
C MET A 554 1.86 19.15 -23.62
N LEU A 555 2.21 18.75 -22.40
CA LEU A 555 3.60 18.47 -22.02
C LEU A 555 4.15 17.24 -22.76
N LYS A 556 3.32 16.22 -23.01
CA LYS A 556 3.67 15.04 -23.82
C LYS A 556 3.85 15.41 -25.29
N SER A 557 2.96 16.24 -25.85
CA SER A 557 3.02 16.68 -27.25
C SER A 557 4.23 17.58 -27.59
N THR A 558 4.81 18.26 -26.59
CA THR A 558 6.01 19.08 -26.75
C THR A 558 7.32 18.30 -26.68
N GLY A 559 7.28 17.01 -26.30
CA GLY A 559 8.48 16.17 -26.13
C GLY A 559 9.42 16.61 -25.00
N VAL A 560 9.10 17.69 -24.29
CA VAL A 560 9.96 18.24 -23.22
C VAL A 560 10.07 17.26 -22.04
N LEU A 561 8.99 16.56 -21.72
CA LEU A 561 9.01 15.57 -20.64
C LEU A 561 9.91 14.38 -20.95
N GLU A 562 10.01 13.97 -22.21
CA GLU A 562 10.82 12.82 -22.64
C GLU A 562 12.33 13.12 -22.57
N THR A 563 12.71 14.39 -22.57
CA THR A 563 14.12 14.80 -22.44
C THR A 563 14.60 14.87 -21.00
N LEU A 564 13.69 14.79 -20.02
CA LEU A 564 14.04 14.85 -18.60
C LEU A 564 14.41 13.46 -18.08
N PRO A 565 15.41 13.34 -17.18
CA PRO A 565 15.65 12.11 -16.42
C PRO A 565 14.38 11.66 -15.67
N GLU A 566 14.21 10.36 -15.50
CA GLU A 566 12.98 9.79 -14.92
C GLU A 566 12.56 10.40 -13.56
N PRO A 567 13.48 10.64 -12.60
CA PRO A 567 13.11 11.31 -11.34
C PRO A 567 12.57 12.72 -11.54
N ALA A 568 13.14 13.49 -12.48
CA ALA A 568 12.66 14.84 -12.79
C ALA A 568 11.30 14.80 -13.50
N ARG A 569 11.06 13.82 -14.36
CA ARG A 569 9.78 13.59 -15.04
C ARG A 569 8.67 13.25 -14.04
N ALA A 570 8.93 12.34 -13.11
CA ALA A 570 8.01 11.99 -12.04
C ALA A 570 7.69 13.22 -11.17
N ALA A 571 8.70 13.99 -10.78
CA ALA A 571 8.53 15.21 -9.98
C ALA A 571 7.67 16.27 -10.70
N VAL A 572 7.89 16.50 -12.00
CA VAL A 572 7.08 17.45 -12.81
C VAL A 572 5.64 16.97 -12.95
N SER A 573 5.43 15.68 -13.20
CA SER A 573 4.09 15.08 -13.29
C SER A 573 3.33 15.18 -11.96
N LYS A 574 4.01 14.93 -10.85
CA LYS A 574 3.46 15.04 -9.49
C LYS A 574 3.14 16.48 -9.13
N LEU A 575 4.02 17.43 -9.52
CA LEU A 575 3.76 18.86 -9.36
C LEU A 575 2.49 19.29 -10.12
N ALA A 576 2.35 18.88 -11.38
CA ALA A 576 1.17 19.22 -12.19
C ALA A 576 -0.13 18.66 -11.57
N SER A 577 -0.12 17.43 -11.09
CA SER A 577 -1.27 16.81 -10.40
C SER A 577 -1.65 17.57 -9.11
N ARG A 578 -0.64 17.98 -8.33
CA ARG A 578 -0.86 18.72 -7.08
C ARG A 578 -1.34 20.14 -7.31
N MET A 579 -0.80 20.84 -8.32
CA MET A 579 -1.33 22.17 -8.69
C MET A 579 -2.82 22.11 -8.99
N GLN A 580 -3.30 20.99 -9.53
CA GLN A 580 -4.71 20.78 -9.80
C GLN A 580 -5.52 20.47 -8.54
N ALA A 581 -5.04 19.60 -7.66
CA ALA A 581 -5.69 19.30 -6.39
C ALA A 581 -5.92 20.59 -5.58
N PHE A 582 -4.92 21.49 -5.53
CA PHE A 582 -5.06 22.80 -4.89
C PHE A 582 -6.03 23.75 -5.57
N ARG A 583 -6.31 23.58 -6.87
CA ARG A 583 -7.34 24.39 -7.55
C ARG A 583 -8.76 23.98 -7.20
N LYS A 584 -8.97 22.68 -6.94
CA LYS A 584 -10.30 22.12 -6.59
C LYS A 584 -10.60 22.27 -5.09
N THR A 585 -9.59 22.16 -4.24
CA THR A 585 -9.76 22.11 -2.78
C THR A 585 -8.89 23.16 -2.09
N GLN A 586 -9.53 24.04 -1.30
CA GLN A 586 -8.84 25.16 -0.64
C GLN A 586 -8.03 24.73 0.59
N VAL A 587 -8.40 23.62 1.23
CA VAL A 587 -7.81 23.13 2.48
C VAL A 587 -7.45 21.66 2.33
N LEU A 588 -6.20 21.32 2.60
CA LEU A 588 -5.67 19.99 2.42
C LEU A 588 -5.10 19.43 3.72
N LEU A 589 -5.30 18.13 3.87
CA LEU A 589 -4.65 17.27 4.86
C LEU A 589 -3.64 16.40 4.12
N LEU A 590 -2.41 16.87 3.93
CA LEU A 590 -1.34 16.16 3.22
C LEU A 590 -0.10 16.00 4.09
N ALA A 591 0.52 14.83 3.99
CA ALA A 591 1.82 14.55 4.59
C ALA A 591 2.97 15.12 3.74
N PRO A 592 4.15 15.35 4.32
CA PRO A 592 5.35 15.70 3.57
C PRO A 592 5.71 14.62 2.54
N ASP A 593 6.31 15.04 1.41
CA ASP A 593 6.87 14.13 0.42
C ASP A 593 8.24 13.65 0.85
N LEU A 594 8.36 12.37 1.13
CA LEU A 594 9.63 11.73 1.38
C LEU A 594 9.84 10.63 0.33
N HIS A 595 10.87 10.80 -0.50
CA HIS A 595 11.33 9.78 -1.42
C HIS A 595 12.54 9.08 -0.80
N LEU A 596 12.31 7.89 -0.27
CA LEU A 596 13.36 7.00 0.24
C LEU A 596 13.81 6.08 -0.90
N LYS A 597 15.10 6.07 -1.19
CA LYS A 597 15.75 5.10 -2.07
C LYS A 597 16.49 4.07 -1.25
#